data_b69d66b595624c503d3d82752f010bef
#
_entry.id   b69d66b595624c503d3d82752f010bef
#
_cell.length_a   1.000
_cell.length_b   1.000
_cell.length_c   1.000
_cell.angle_alpha   90.00
_cell.angle_beta   90.00
_cell.angle_gamma   90.00
#
_symmetry.space_group_name_H-M   'P 1'
#
loop_
_entity.id
_entity.type
_entity.pdbx_description
1 polymer ?
#
loop_
_entity_poly.entity_id
_entity_poly.type
_entity_poly.pdbx_seq_one_letter_code
_entity_poly.pdbx_strand_id
1 'polypeptide(L)'
;MYYVSAAEQYDSNELMSMGAEEYLTALTDNKKLRTVLAGNMFVYAGVAGKTPLYVHALIEDSYIESAYRFIDGGDQIAQQLSRVIKNNSGDILRKHEVATLVEEGGKIVYAEDAEGNRFSADNFISNIHPAQTMKLTDSKLIRGAYRSRLNGLENSVSVFAIYISLKEHSLLYDK
;
A
#
# COMPACT_ATOMS: atom_id res chain seq x y z
N MET A 1 19.46 -13.51 -11.12
CA MET A 1 19.99 -14.67 -11.85
C MET A 1 19.21 -15.96 -11.57
N TYR A 2 18.74 -16.22 -10.34
CA TYR A 2 17.94 -17.43 -10.03
C TYR A 2 16.52 -17.40 -10.61
N TYR A 3 15.90 -16.23 -10.73
CA TYR A 3 14.53 -16.11 -11.29
C TYR A 3 14.48 -16.22 -12.81
N VAL A 4 15.58 -15.90 -13.51
CA VAL A 4 15.65 -16.03 -14.98
C VAL A 4 15.73 -17.52 -15.39
N SER A 5 16.37 -18.37 -14.59
CA SER A 5 16.42 -19.81 -14.86
C SER A 5 15.09 -20.52 -14.58
N ALA A 6 14.26 -19.98 -13.69
CA ALA A 6 12.93 -20.54 -13.44
C ALA A 6 11.96 -20.29 -14.62
N ALA A 7 12.10 -19.16 -15.31
CA ALA A 7 11.31 -18.86 -16.50
C ALA A 7 11.52 -19.85 -17.65
N GLU A 8 12.65 -20.58 -17.66
CA GLU A 8 12.92 -21.63 -18.64
C GLU A 8 12.31 -22.99 -18.26
N GLN A 9 11.96 -23.20 -16.99
CA GLN A 9 11.44 -24.46 -16.47
C GLN A 9 9.93 -24.52 -16.33
N TYR A 10 9.26 -23.36 -16.23
CA TYR A 10 7.84 -23.26 -15.98
C TYR A 10 7.13 -22.51 -17.12
N ASP A 11 5.94 -22.96 -17.46
CA ASP A 11 5.05 -22.18 -18.35
C ASP A 11 4.67 -20.86 -17.65
N SER A 12 4.50 -19.81 -18.44
CA SER A 12 4.12 -18.47 -17.95
C SER A 12 2.84 -18.49 -17.08
N ASN A 13 1.87 -19.35 -17.41
CA ASN A 13 0.65 -19.51 -16.64
C ASN A 13 0.89 -20.16 -15.27
N GLU A 14 1.83 -21.13 -15.21
CA GLU A 14 2.22 -21.76 -13.95
C GLU A 14 2.92 -20.75 -13.02
N LEU A 15 3.86 -19.97 -13.53
CA LEU A 15 4.53 -18.91 -12.76
C LEU A 15 3.57 -17.87 -12.23
N MET A 16 2.56 -17.47 -13.03
CA MET A 16 1.54 -16.48 -12.62
C MET A 16 0.58 -17.02 -11.56
N SER A 17 0.38 -18.34 -11.49
CA SER A 17 -0.50 -18.98 -10.50
C SER A 17 0.21 -19.48 -9.25
N MET A 18 1.54 -19.60 -9.28
CA MET A 18 2.36 -20.14 -8.20
C MET A 18 2.46 -19.16 -7.01
N GLY A 19 2.45 -19.71 -5.79
CA GLY A 19 2.71 -18.93 -4.57
C GLY A 19 4.21 -18.73 -4.33
N ALA A 20 4.60 -17.58 -3.81
CA ALA A 20 6.01 -17.29 -3.50
C ALA A 20 6.59 -18.28 -2.47
N GLU A 21 5.84 -18.60 -1.42
CA GLU A 21 6.28 -19.58 -0.41
C GLU A 21 6.43 -21.00 -0.98
N GLU A 22 5.50 -21.39 -1.83
CA GLU A 22 5.53 -22.67 -2.54
C GLU A 22 6.81 -22.80 -3.37
N TYR A 23 7.10 -21.79 -4.19
CA TYR A 23 8.30 -21.74 -5.00
C TYR A 23 9.58 -21.79 -4.15
N LEU A 24 9.69 -20.96 -3.12
CA LEU A 24 10.85 -20.94 -2.24
C LEU A 24 11.04 -22.28 -1.50
N THR A 25 9.96 -22.98 -1.20
CA THR A 25 10.00 -24.31 -0.58
C THR A 25 10.46 -25.38 -1.54
N ALA A 26 10.05 -25.30 -2.79
CA ALA A 26 10.53 -26.19 -3.85
C ALA A 26 12.01 -25.94 -4.21
N LEU A 27 12.48 -24.68 -4.08
CA LEU A 27 13.84 -24.29 -4.42
C LEU A 27 14.88 -24.83 -3.42
N THR A 28 14.55 -24.90 -2.12
CA THR A 28 15.50 -25.33 -1.09
C THR A 28 14.84 -25.79 0.21
N ASP A 29 15.41 -26.81 0.84
CA ASP A 29 15.02 -27.28 2.18
C ASP A 29 15.60 -26.42 3.32
N ASN A 30 16.53 -25.53 3.01
CA ASN A 30 17.17 -24.69 4.01
C ASN A 30 16.24 -23.56 4.48
N LYS A 31 15.63 -23.75 5.66
CA LYS A 31 14.68 -22.79 6.26
C LYS A 31 15.28 -21.39 6.44
N LYS A 32 16.56 -21.28 6.85
CA LYS A 32 17.22 -19.98 7.02
C LYS A 32 17.36 -19.26 5.68
N LEU A 33 17.74 -19.98 4.63
CA LEU A 33 17.84 -19.40 3.29
C LEU A 33 16.47 -18.94 2.79
N ARG A 34 15.41 -19.73 2.95
CA ARG A 34 14.03 -19.31 2.63
C ARG A 34 13.62 -18.03 3.37
N THR A 35 13.93 -17.93 4.66
CA THR A 35 13.65 -16.73 5.44
C THR A 35 14.38 -15.50 4.89
N VAL A 36 15.64 -15.65 4.48
CA VAL A 36 16.41 -14.57 3.85
C VAL A 36 15.81 -14.17 2.51
N LEU A 37 15.50 -15.15 1.65
CA LEU A 37 14.89 -14.89 0.33
C LEU A 37 13.49 -14.25 0.43
N ALA A 38 12.74 -14.56 1.49
CA ALA A 38 11.44 -13.95 1.77
C ALA A 38 11.55 -12.61 2.53
N GLY A 39 12.75 -12.16 2.88
CA GLY A 39 12.99 -11.04 3.80
C GLY A 39 12.33 -9.73 3.37
N ASN A 40 12.22 -9.47 2.08
CA ASN A 40 11.61 -8.25 1.55
C ASN A 40 10.08 -8.32 1.45
N MET A 41 9.44 -9.46 1.72
CA MET A 41 7.98 -9.59 1.63
C MET A 41 7.22 -8.58 2.52
N PHE A 42 7.77 -8.22 3.67
CA PHE A 42 7.16 -7.23 4.56
C PHE A 42 7.07 -5.83 3.95
N VAL A 43 7.97 -5.47 3.02
CA VAL A 43 8.02 -4.14 2.40
C VAL A 43 6.79 -3.85 1.54
N TYR A 44 6.22 -4.88 0.93
CA TYR A 44 5.00 -4.80 0.13
C TYR A 44 3.80 -5.53 0.76
N ALA A 45 3.86 -5.74 2.07
CA ALA A 45 2.82 -6.41 2.85
C ALA A 45 2.51 -7.84 2.36
N GLY A 46 3.53 -8.57 1.93
CA GLY A 46 3.42 -9.97 1.54
C GLY A 46 2.98 -10.85 2.71
N VAL A 47 2.15 -11.84 2.41
CA VAL A 47 1.61 -12.79 3.39
C VAL A 47 1.98 -14.20 2.96
N ALA A 48 2.55 -14.97 3.89
CA ALA A 48 2.87 -16.38 3.69
C ALA A 48 1.63 -17.15 3.18
N GLY A 49 1.84 -18.00 2.18
CA GLY A 49 0.78 -18.78 1.54
C GLY A 49 -0.22 -18.00 0.67
N LYS A 50 -0.15 -16.66 0.61
CA LYS A 50 -1.07 -15.84 -0.20
C LYS A 50 -0.37 -14.99 -1.27
N THR A 51 0.90 -14.65 -1.07
CA THR A 51 1.65 -13.80 -1.98
C THR A 51 1.99 -14.56 -3.27
N PRO A 52 1.57 -14.06 -4.45
CA PRO A 52 1.94 -14.66 -5.72
C PRO A 52 3.44 -14.53 -6.00
N LEU A 53 4.04 -15.56 -6.62
CA LEU A 53 5.46 -15.57 -6.97
C LEU A 53 5.84 -14.38 -7.85
N TYR A 54 5.04 -14.05 -8.85
CA TYR A 54 5.36 -12.96 -9.78
C TYR A 54 5.48 -11.60 -9.09
N VAL A 55 4.65 -11.35 -8.07
CA VAL A 55 4.74 -10.09 -7.28
C VAL A 55 6.06 -10.05 -6.51
N HIS A 56 6.41 -11.15 -5.85
CA HIS A 56 7.68 -11.27 -5.13
C HIS A 56 8.87 -11.09 -6.08
N ALA A 57 8.88 -11.80 -7.20
CA ALA A 57 9.96 -11.76 -8.19
C ALA A 57 10.16 -10.36 -8.78
N LEU A 58 9.09 -9.65 -9.16
CA LEU A 58 9.17 -8.28 -9.69
C LEU A 58 9.77 -7.30 -8.68
N ILE A 59 9.43 -7.45 -7.41
CA ILE A 59 9.96 -6.57 -6.36
C ILE A 59 11.43 -6.89 -6.08
N GLU A 60 11.79 -8.16 -5.97
CA GLU A 60 13.19 -8.57 -5.81
C GLU A 60 14.05 -8.10 -7.00
N ASP A 61 13.56 -8.25 -8.21
CA ASP A 61 14.25 -7.79 -9.43
C ASP A 61 14.53 -6.28 -9.37
N SER A 62 13.53 -5.49 -8.95
CA SER A 62 13.71 -4.04 -8.81
C SER A 62 14.80 -3.65 -7.80
N TYR A 63 14.96 -4.42 -6.72
CA TYR A 63 16.04 -4.21 -5.74
C TYR A 63 17.41 -4.70 -6.25
N ILE A 64 17.43 -5.78 -7.04
CA ILE A 64 18.67 -6.30 -7.66
C ILE A 64 19.17 -5.31 -8.71
N GLU A 65 18.28 -4.74 -9.51
CA GLU A 65 18.66 -3.75 -10.51
C GLU A 65 19.20 -2.47 -9.87
N SER A 66 18.49 -1.93 -8.89
CA SER A 66 18.93 -0.72 -8.17
C SER A 66 18.04 -0.39 -6.98
N ALA A 67 18.62 0.21 -5.95
CA ALA A 67 17.90 0.78 -4.82
C ALA A 67 18.21 2.26 -4.67
N TYR A 68 17.18 3.09 -4.64
CA TYR A 68 17.29 4.55 -4.53
C TYR A 68 16.58 5.07 -3.28
N ARG A 69 17.06 6.17 -2.77
CA ARG A 69 16.40 6.94 -1.73
C ARG A 69 16.45 8.42 -2.06
N PHE A 70 15.52 9.19 -1.54
CA PHE A 70 15.60 10.64 -1.59
C PHE A 70 16.66 11.14 -0.60
N ILE A 71 17.55 12.00 -1.05
CA ILE A 71 18.42 12.78 -0.17
C ILE A 71 17.50 13.69 0.65
N ASP A 72 17.71 13.77 1.97
CA ASP A 72 16.91 14.55 2.91
C ASP A 72 15.46 14.08 3.15
N GLY A 73 15.10 12.88 2.63
CA GLY A 73 13.83 12.23 2.97
C GLY A 73 12.74 12.27 1.90
N GLY A 74 11.78 11.37 2.04
CA GLY A 74 10.69 11.17 1.07
C GLY A 74 9.58 12.24 1.13
N ASP A 75 9.52 13.05 2.18
CA ASP A 75 8.55 14.14 2.34
C ASP A 75 8.68 15.23 1.27
N GLN A 76 9.83 15.31 0.59
CA GLN A 76 10.03 16.20 -0.57
C GLN A 76 8.99 16.00 -1.66
N ILE A 77 8.51 14.76 -1.88
CA ILE A 77 7.44 14.49 -2.86
C ILE A 77 6.18 15.24 -2.44
N ALA A 78 5.77 15.10 -1.18
CA ALA A 78 4.58 15.75 -0.65
C ALA A 78 4.73 17.29 -0.68
N GLN A 79 5.93 17.81 -0.40
CA GLN A 79 6.21 19.25 -0.47
C GLN A 79 6.09 19.79 -1.90
N GLN A 80 6.64 19.07 -2.90
CA GLN A 80 6.56 19.51 -4.30
C GLN A 80 5.10 19.44 -4.80
N LEU A 81 4.38 18.37 -4.52
CA LEU A 81 2.96 18.27 -4.88
C LEU A 81 2.14 19.38 -4.21
N SER A 82 2.43 19.69 -2.95
CA SER A 82 1.78 20.80 -2.23
C SER A 82 2.04 22.16 -2.88
N ARG A 83 3.27 22.39 -3.40
CA ARG A 83 3.58 23.60 -4.16
C ARG A 83 2.77 23.67 -5.45
N VAL A 84 2.68 22.57 -6.19
CA VAL A 84 1.90 22.52 -7.44
C VAL A 84 0.42 22.83 -7.16
N ILE A 85 -0.17 22.25 -6.12
CA ILE A 85 -1.56 22.54 -5.73
C ILE A 85 -1.73 24.04 -5.45
N LYS A 86 -0.89 24.62 -4.60
CA LYS A 86 -0.98 26.04 -4.22
C LYS A 86 -0.74 26.99 -5.39
N ASN A 87 0.22 26.67 -6.26
CA ASN A 87 0.52 27.50 -7.45
C ASN A 87 -0.64 27.49 -8.47
N ASN A 88 -1.51 26.48 -8.41
CA ASN A 88 -2.71 26.39 -9.23
C ASN A 88 -3.98 26.81 -8.45
N SER A 89 -3.83 27.64 -7.42
CA SER A 89 -4.94 28.16 -6.61
C SER A 89 -5.75 27.10 -5.86
N GLY A 90 -5.13 25.94 -5.60
CA GLY A 90 -5.72 24.91 -4.77
C GLY A 90 -5.33 25.05 -3.31
N ASP A 91 -6.13 24.49 -2.42
CA ASP A 91 -5.90 24.47 -0.99
C ASP A 91 -5.60 23.08 -0.45
N ILE A 92 -4.86 23.02 0.66
CA ILE A 92 -4.60 21.82 1.43
C ILE A 92 -5.10 22.08 2.85
N LEU A 93 -6.23 21.48 3.15
CA LEU A 93 -6.84 21.57 4.46
C LEU A 93 -6.34 20.42 5.33
N ARG A 94 -5.93 20.73 6.55
CA ARG A 94 -5.45 19.74 7.53
C ARG A 94 -6.40 19.73 8.72
N LYS A 95 -6.48 18.57 9.39
CA LYS A 95 -7.35 18.37 10.56
C LYS A 95 -8.84 18.47 10.24
N HIS A 96 -9.24 18.20 9.01
CA HIS A 96 -10.62 18.07 8.59
C HIS A 96 -10.89 16.59 8.33
N GLU A 97 -11.47 15.90 9.29
CA GLU A 97 -11.87 14.51 9.15
C GLU A 97 -13.22 14.46 8.44
N VAL A 98 -13.23 13.96 7.21
CA VAL A 98 -14.47 13.80 6.45
C VAL A 98 -15.34 12.73 7.12
N ALA A 99 -16.51 13.12 7.57
CA ALA A 99 -17.49 12.26 8.23
C ALA A 99 -18.56 11.73 7.27
N THR A 100 -18.94 12.54 6.27
CA THR A 100 -20.05 12.19 5.37
C THR A 100 -19.81 12.71 3.95
N LEU A 101 -20.23 11.91 2.97
CA LEU A 101 -20.34 12.30 1.56
C LEU A 101 -21.82 12.37 1.20
N VAL A 102 -22.31 13.57 0.93
CA VAL A 102 -23.73 13.79 0.67
C VAL A 102 -24.04 13.69 -0.81
N GLU A 103 -25.02 12.83 -1.13
CA GLU A 103 -25.51 12.59 -2.49
C GLU A 103 -26.84 13.28 -2.71
N GLU A 104 -26.95 13.98 -3.84
CA GLU A 104 -28.20 14.50 -4.34
C GLU A 104 -28.26 14.27 -5.88
N GLY A 105 -29.37 13.80 -6.36
CA GLY A 105 -29.60 13.59 -7.81
C GLY A 105 -28.60 12.64 -8.48
N GLY A 106 -28.01 11.71 -7.73
CA GLY A 106 -27.08 10.72 -8.28
C GLY A 106 -25.63 11.19 -8.34
N LYS A 107 -25.28 12.26 -7.63
CA LYS A 107 -23.91 12.79 -7.54
C LYS A 107 -23.60 13.16 -6.09
N ILE A 108 -22.34 13.02 -5.71
CA ILE A 108 -21.86 13.61 -4.47
C ILE A 108 -21.81 15.13 -4.69
N VAL A 109 -22.49 15.88 -3.83
CA VAL A 109 -22.58 17.35 -3.93
C VAL A 109 -21.66 18.07 -2.97
N TYR A 110 -21.38 17.46 -1.82
CA TYR A 110 -20.36 17.94 -0.88
C TYR A 110 -19.86 16.83 0.03
N ALA A 111 -18.68 17.05 0.57
CA ALA A 111 -18.16 16.34 1.72
C ALA A 111 -18.37 17.19 2.97
N GLU A 112 -18.77 16.56 4.08
CA GLU A 112 -18.92 17.22 5.38
C GLU A 112 -17.93 16.60 6.36
N ASP A 113 -17.20 17.45 7.09
CA ASP A 113 -16.29 17.00 8.14
C ASP A 113 -17.01 16.78 9.49
N ALA A 114 -16.29 16.26 10.46
CA ALA A 114 -16.81 16.00 11.81
C ALA A 114 -17.26 17.27 12.57
N GLU A 115 -16.83 18.44 12.12
CA GLU A 115 -17.15 19.75 12.69
C GLU A 115 -18.33 20.42 11.98
N GLY A 116 -18.87 19.80 10.91
CA GLY A 116 -19.98 20.29 10.12
C GLY A 116 -19.57 21.27 9.00
N ASN A 117 -18.27 21.40 8.69
CA ASN A 117 -17.84 22.20 7.55
C ASN A 117 -18.11 21.43 6.25
N ARG A 118 -18.57 22.16 5.23
CA ARG A 118 -18.97 21.58 3.93
C ARG A 118 -18.04 22.01 2.82
N PHE A 119 -17.62 21.05 2.03
CA PHE A 119 -16.71 21.23 0.90
C PHE A 119 -17.37 20.71 -0.36
N SER A 120 -17.78 21.63 -1.24
CA SER A 120 -18.44 21.32 -2.51
C SER A 120 -17.45 21.29 -3.66
N ALA A 121 -17.64 20.36 -4.60
CA ALA A 121 -16.85 20.23 -5.81
C ALA A 121 -17.66 19.51 -6.91
N ASP A 122 -17.20 19.66 -8.16
CA ASP A 122 -17.77 18.91 -9.28
C ASP A 122 -17.36 17.44 -9.28
N ASN A 123 -16.18 17.15 -8.76
CA ASN A 123 -15.61 15.80 -8.69
C ASN A 123 -14.97 15.54 -7.32
N PHE A 124 -15.12 14.33 -6.82
CA PHE A 124 -14.55 13.87 -5.56
C PHE A 124 -13.66 12.65 -5.81
N ILE A 125 -12.45 12.68 -5.25
CA ILE A 125 -11.52 11.54 -5.27
C ILE A 125 -11.25 11.13 -3.83
N SER A 126 -11.55 9.88 -3.50
CA SER A 126 -11.25 9.30 -2.19
C SER A 126 -10.00 8.43 -2.29
N ASN A 127 -8.99 8.74 -1.49
CA ASN A 127 -7.73 7.99 -1.38
C ASN A 127 -7.59 7.27 -0.02
N ILE A 128 -8.68 7.07 0.70
CA ILE A 128 -8.71 6.23 1.90
C ILE A 128 -9.11 4.79 1.53
N HIS A 129 -8.98 3.86 2.47
CA HIS A 129 -9.37 2.47 2.25
C HIS A 129 -10.81 2.38 1.71
N PRO A 130 -11.07 1.63 0.61
CA PRO A 130 -12.37 1.62 -0.06
C PRO A 130 -13.55 1.28 0.87
N ALA A 131 -13.37 0.34 1.81
CA ALA A 131 -14.43 0.03 2.78
C ALA A 131 -14.73 1.22 3.72
N GLN A 132 -13.75 2.06 4.03
CA GLN A 132 -13.99 3.28 4.80
C GLN A 132 -14.76 4.32 3.97
N THR A 133 -14.37 4.52 2.70
CA THR A 133 -15.13 5.39 1.78
C THR A 133 -16.60 4.96 1.70
N MET A 134 -16.88 3.65 1.67
CA MET A 134 -18.25 3.14 1.63
C MET A 134 -19.05 3.45 2.89
N LYS A 135 -18.41 3.70 4.02
CA LYS A 135 -19.09 4.11 5.26
C LYS A 135 -19.46 5.59 5.29
N LEU A 136 -18.79 6.40 4.47
CA LEU A 136 -19.05 7.85 4.42
C LEU A 136 -20.31 8.22 3.62
N THR A 137 -20.94 7.27 2.91
CA THR A 137 -22.15 7.54 2.10
C THR A 137 -23.11 6.37 2.13
N ASP A 138 -24.40 6.69 2.20
CA ASP A 138 -25.50 5.73 2.09
C ASP A 138 -26.10 5.66 0.68
N SER A 139 -25.37 6.14 -0.31
CA SER A 139 -25.80 6.17 -1.71
C SER A 139 -26.39 4.83 -2.18
N LYS A 140 -27.63 4.89 -2.65
CA LYS A 140 -28.33 3.73 -3.23
C LYS A 140 -27.82 3.33 -4.62
N LEU A 141 -27.01 4.18 -5.25
CA LEU A 141 -26.36 3.88 -6.53
C LEU A 141 -25.26 2.84 -6.38
N ILE A 142 -24.70 2.72 -5.17
CA ILE A 142 -23.69 1.71 -4.87
C ILE A 142 -24.39 0.40 -4.52
N ARG A 143 -24.25 -0.59 -5.41
CA ARG A 143 -24.87 -1.91 -5.24
C ARG A 143 -24.43 -2.58 -3.93
N GLY A 144 -25.37 -3.19 -3.22
CA GLY A 144 -25.10 -3.90 -1.96
C GLY A 144 -24.02 -4.98 -2.10
N ALA A 145 -24.02 -5.72 -3.21
CA ALA A 145 -22.99 -6.72 -3.51
C ALA A 145 -21.57 -6.11 -3.60
N TYR A 146 -21.43 -4.88 -4.12
CA TYR A 146 -20.14 -4.18 -4.16
C TYR A 146 -19.69 -3.78 -2.77
N ARG A 147 -20.60 -3.22 -1.94
CA ARG A 147 -20.29 -2.91 -0.53
C ARG A 147 -19.87 -4.16 0.25
N SER A 148 -20.62 -5.26 0.09
CA SER A 148 -20.31 -6.53 0.75
C SER A 148 -18.94 -7.06 0.33
N ARG A 149 -18.60 -6.98 -0.95
CA ARG A 149 -17.28 -7.39 -1.45
C ARG A 149 -16.16 -6.55 -0.85
N LEU A 150 -16.30 -5.23 -0.78
CA LEU A 150 -15.28 -4.35 -0.20
C LEU A 150 -15.13 -4.56 1.31
N ASN A 151 -16.23 -4.77 2.02
CA ASN A 151 -16.21 -5.04 3.45
C ASN A 151 -15.65 -6.42 3.81
N GLY A 152 -15.69 -7.38 2.87
CA GLY A 152 -15.12 -8.71 3.00
C GLY A 152 -13.64 -8.81 2.60
N LEU A 153 -13.01 -7.73 2.16
CA LEU A 153 -11.57 -7.73 1.86
C LEU A 153 -10.77 -7.89 3.15
N GLU A 154 -9.93 -8.91 3.16
CA GLU A 154 -8.94 -9.08 4.23
C GLU A 154 -7.84 -8.03 4.08
N ASN A 155 -7.54 -7.32 5.15
CA ASN A 155 -6.39 -6.42 5.18
C ASN A 155 -5.10 -7.24 5.31
N SER A 156 -4.07 -6.84 4.57
CA SER A 156 -2.71 -7.34 4.77
C SER A 156 -2.10 -6.79 6.06
N VAL A 157 -0.90 -7.26 6.40
CA VAL A 157 -0.14 -6.74 7.53
C VAL A 157 0.19 -5.27 7.32
N SER A 158 0.21 -4.49 8.40
CA SER A 158 0.72 -3.13 8.42
C SER A 158 2.03 -3.07 9.21
N VAL A 159 2.88 -2.09 8.88
CA VAL A 159 4.18 -1.90 9.53
C VAL A 159 4.18 -0.56 10.23
N PHE A 160 4.56 -0.57 11.50
CA PHE A 160 4.87 0.65 12.24
C PHE A 160 6.39 0.68 12.48
N ALA A 161 7.07 1.67 11.90
CA ALA A 161 8.52 1.82 12.03
C ALA A 161 8.86 2.96 13.00
N ILE A 162 9.77 2.68 13.95
CA ILE A 162 10.31 3.68 14.85
C ILE A 162 11.81 3.78 14.58
N TYR A 163 12.26 4.98 14.24
CA TYR A 163 13.68 5.29 14.08
C TYR A 163 14.17 5.96 15.36
N ILE A 164 15.11 5.29 16.06
CA ILE A 164 15.64 5.76 17.33
C ILE A 164 17.11 6.09 17.15
N SER A 165 17.47 7.35 17.39
CA SER A 165 18.87 7.79 17.49
C SER A 165 19.26 7.82 18.97
N LEU A 166 20.26 7.06 19.33
CA LEU A 166 20.77 6.97 20.69
C LEU A 166 22.01 7.85 20.84
N LYS A 167 22.24 8.35 22.05
CA LYS A 167 23.49 9.03 22.37
C LYS A 167 24.63 8.01 22.38
N GLU A 168 25.81 8.46 22.02
CA GLU A 168 27.01 7.65 22.10
C GLU A 168 27.17 7.05 23.52
N HIS A 169 27.52 5.79 23.60
CA HIS A 169 27.61 5.01 24.85
C HIS A 169 26.33 4.79 25.65
N SER A 170 25.15 5.08 25.11
CA SER A 170 23.87 4.85 25.81
C SER A 170 23.44 3.39 25.86
N LEU A 171 23.90 2.56 24.92
CA LEU A 171 23.74 1.11 24.91
C LEU A 171 25.08 0.45 24.58
N LEU A 172 25.42 -0.59 25.32
CA LEU A 172 26.49 -1.51 24.92
C LEU A 172 25.97 -2.34 23.75
N TYR A 173 26.52 -2.07 22.57
CA TYR A 173 26.35 -2.92 21.40
C TYR A 173 27.21 -4.17 21.63
N ASP A 174 26.71 -5.10 22.39
CA ASP A 174 27.32 -6.41 22.48
C ASP A 174 26.79 -7.28 21.33
N LYS A 175 27.58 -7.25 20.23
CA LYS A 175 27.82 -8.27 19.20
C LYS A 175 26.63 -8.80 18.41
#